data_766d37912b0e2c2cd19ee3d9c5e33e99
#
_entry.id   766d37912b0e2c2cd19ee3d9c5e33e99
#
_cell.length_a   1.000
_cell.length_b   1.000
_cell.length_c   1.000
_cell.angle_alpha   90.00
_cell.angle_beta   90.00
_cell.angle_gamma   90.00
#
_symmetry.space_group_name_H-M   'P 1'
#
loop_
_entity.id
_entity.type
_entity.pdbx_description
1 polymer ?
#
loop_
_entity_poly.entity_id
_entity_poly.type
_entity_poly.pdbx_seq_one_letter_code
_entity_poly.pdbx_strand_id
1 'polypeptide(L)'
;MIGVRFSENKCCRNSQCKKVLWLSMLLLTSFIIGCEDQERNNVTWGWGSLVERYSFLSDFPAYDGGIAKYDYQEVEDSVLLYVVLDYVDKPFVVAYFKKLEDSGFEMKSDLRIYKKYKENQNYKLIVEVDIMSITFKKIPLTKEPPMDQSDELALSTFEGIDGATAGNYRAVISWYGASFPLTFDVMCGNGMVGPVNTGRMRMEPAWNYTSTSTMGLWSSAYSAILGCNKALTAINEGKFSRNGVSDEQINNIKAENLFLRALAYFDLVRVYAQPYGYIKANGITGVEAMGVPIVLKDDLSARPSRNTVAEVYENLIIPDLVEAERLMSDSYVRVGVKDVVATVTKPVIQALMARVYLHHEDWQLAADYATKVIKNGRFRLLSGDRFVSMWDGSVDVAPQSGSEIIFEVYVSQSDGSRSDLGDHLTAPEVAGGAGYGDVRVSNDLIDLYDATDVRLTGLTKTNSKYPGYRWSTKFPGKNGLLAYNNVPVLRISEMYLIRSEAIYRGATVSGVTAIDDLNRVATNRNAEAYATVTLDNLFEESRKEFLFEGHVFFDMKRLQKSLVRTDYDLDPLTKNIDFPSYRWALPIPENDILYNDNMDQNPGY
;
A
#
# COMPACT_ATOMS: atom_id res chain seq x y z
N MET A 1 25.43 45.74 -1.04
CA MET A 1 26.41 45.54 0.05
C MET A 1 25.65 45.41 1.35
N ILE A 2 25.37 44.21 1.78
CA ILE A 2 25.00 43.91 3.17
C ILE A 2 25.71 42.58 3.49
N GLY A 3 26.75 42.70 4.30
CA GLY A 3 27.54 41.56 4.75
C GLY A 3 26.87 40.86 5.91
N VAL A 4 26.72 39.56 5.84
CA VAL A 4 26.32 38.70 6.95
C VAL A 4 27.61 38.07 7.53
N ARG A 5 27.93 38.45 8.74
CA ARG A 5 28.99 37.81 9.56
C ARG A 5 28.46 36.48 10.10
N PHE A 6 29.12 35.39 9.79
CA PHE A 6 28.97 34.14 10.53
C PHE A 6 29.81 34.17 11.78
N SER A 7 29.18 33.97 12.94
CA SER A 7 29.85 33.72 14.21
C SER A 7 30.22 32.23 14.30
N GLU A 8 31.49 31.95 14.42
CA GLU A 8 32.02 30.63 14.80
C GLU A 8 31.57 30.25 16.22
N ASN A 9 30.80 29.18 16.35
CA ASN A 9 30.64 28.50 17.61
C ASN A 9 31.16 27.06 17.53
N LYS A 10 32.13 26.80 18.41
CA LYS A 10 32.79 25.52 18.62
C LYS A 10 31.78 24.44 19.01
N CYS A 11 31.66 23.39 18.21
CA CYS A 11 31.53 22.02 18.72
C CYS A 11 31.45 21.03 17.54
N CYS A 12 32.52 20.31 17.26
CA CYS A 12 32.50 19.01 16.61
C CYS A 12 33.91 18.39 16.64
N ARG A 13 34.22 17.73 17.75
CA ARG A 13 35.32 16.76 17.83
C ARG A 13 34.68 15.36 17.92
N ASN A 14 34.28 14.82 16.79
CA ASN A 14 34.06 13.38 16.71
C ASN A 14 34.20 12.90 15.25
N SER A 15 34.97 11.86 15.05
CA SER A 15 35.35 11.35 13.73
C SER A 15 34.17 10.83 12.85
N GLN A 16 33.02 10.58 13.46
CA GLN A 16 31.81 10.17 12.76
C GLN A 16 31.09 11.35 12.09
N CYS A 17 31.11 12.55 12.65
CA CYS A 17 30.55 13.74 12.01
C CYS A 17 31.28 14.12 10.71
N LYS A 18 32.57 13.82 10.60
CA LYS A 18 33.32 14.07 9.35
C LYS A 18 32.91 13.14 8.21
N LYS A 19 32.47 11.92 8.48
CA LYS A 19 32.01 10.99 7.41
C LYS A 19 30.62 11.36 6.89
N VAL A 20 29.72 11.84 7.75
CA VAL A 20 28.38 12.28 7.32
C VAL A 20 28.44 13.61 6.57
N LEU A 21 29.33 14.54 6.97
CA LEU A 21 29.56 15.77 6.23
C LEU A 21 30.22 15.50 4.86
N TRP A 22 31.10 14.48 4.76
CA TRP A 22 31.71 14.10 3.49
C TRP A 22 30.73 13.40 2.55
N LEU A 23 29.77 12.58 3.06
CA LEU A 23 28.71 11.97 2.24
C LEU A 23 27.68 13.00 1.76
N SER A 24 27.30 13.98 2.59
CA SER A 24 26.42 15.06 2.18
C SER A 24 27.11 16.07 1.25
N MET A 25 28.43 16.25 1.38
CA MET A 25 29.22 17.04 0.44
C MET A 25 29.46 16.30 -0.88
N LEU A 26 29.56 14.98 -0.90
CA LEU A 26 29.65 14.17 -2.12
C LEU A 26 28.31 14.12 -2.87
N LEU A 27 27.18 14.15 -2.17
CA LEU A 27 25.86 14.28 -2.81
C LEU A 27 25.59 15.69 -3.34
N LEU A 28 26.11 16.75 -2.69
CA LEU A 28 26.07 18.12 -3.24
C LEU A 28 27.12 18.35 -4.34
N THR A 29 28.25 17.65 -4.33
CA THR A 29 29.26 17.76 -5.40
C THR A 29 28.93 16.90 -6.62
N SER A 30 28.14 15.82 -6.49
CA SER A 30 27.58 15.14 -7.67
C SER A 30 26.49 15.98 -8.37
N PHE A 31 25.85 16.94 -7.68
CA PHE A 31 25.01 17.97 -8.31
C PHE A 31 25.81 19.14 -8.92
N ILE A 32 27.09 19.28 -8.61
CA ILE A 32 27.96 20.39 -9.08
C ILE A 32 28.99 19.92 -10.12
N ILE A 33 29.29 18.62 -10.22
CA ILE A 33 30.28 18.09 -11.20
C ILE A 33 29.63 17.82 -12.58
N GLY A 34 28.30 17.92 -12.72
CA GLY A 34 27.61 18.03 -14.02
C GLY A 34 27.66 19.46 -14.65
N CYS A 35 28.35 20.41 -14.05
CA CYS A 35 28.44 21.81 -14.49
C CYS A 35 29.87 22.26 -14.74
N GLU A 36 30.72 21.45 -15.31
CA GLU A 36 31.95 21.93 -15.99
C GLU A 36 31.68 21.99 -17.48
N ASP A 37 31.78 23.21 -18.00
CA ASP A 37 31.60 23.77 -19.33
C ASP A 37 30.22 24.42 -19.58
N GLN A 38 29.86 25.39 -18.75
CA GLN A 38 28.98 26.48 -19.18
C GLN A 38 29.74 27.80 -19.18
N GLU A 39 30.48 28.07 -20.23
CA GLU A 39 30.65 29.46 -20.68
C GLU A 39 29.25 30.01 -20.95
N ARG A 40 28.93 31.13 -20.29
CA ARG A 40 27.71 31.92 -20.54
C ARG A 40 27.80 32.57 -21.91
N ASN A 41 27.62 31.81 -22.95
CA ASN A 41 27.25 32.27 -24.26
C ASN A 41 25.82 31.78 -24.52
N ASN A 42 24.96 32.67 -25.04
CA ASN A 42 23.63 32.36 -25.54
C ASN A 42 23.71 31.37 -26.71
N VAL A 43 24.01 30.11 -26.46
CA VAL A 43 24.05 29.04 -27.44
C VAL A 43 22.74 28.31 -27.39
N THR A 44 21.87 28.58 -28.33
CA THR A 44 20.69 27.77 -28.60
C THR A 44 21.17 26.47 -29.21
N TRP A 45 20.92 25.33 -28.51
CA TRP A 45 21.28 24.01 -29.02
C TRP A 45 20.37 23.64 -30.19
N GLY A 46 20.96 23.21 -31.29
CA GLY A 46 20.21 22.67 -32.43
C GLY A 46 20.02 21.15 -32.27
N TRP A 47 18.90 20.61 -32.77
CA TRP A 47 18.62 19.18 -32.77
C TRP A 47 19.78 18.33 -33.33
N GLY A 48 20.40 18.76 -34.43
CA GLY A 48 21.53 18.07 -35.04
C GLY A 48 22.71 17.86 -34.09
N SER A 49 23.05 18.87 -33.28
CA SER A 49 24.15 18.78 -32.31
C SER A 49 23.84 17.78 -31.19
N LEU A 50 22.57 17.65 -30.79
CA LEU A 50 22.13 16.65 -29.79
C LEU A 50 22.14 15.23 -30.37
N VAL A 51 21.73 15.04 -31.62
CA VAL A 51 21.78 13.76 -32.33
C VAL A 51 23.22 13.27 -32.51
N GLU A 52 24.17 14.15 -32.82
CA GLU A 52 25.59 13.80 -32.87
C GLU A 52 26.14 13.32 -31.53
N ARG A 53 25.67 13.93 -30.44
CA ARG A 53 26.09 13.59 -29.08
C ARG A 53 25.36 12.40 -28.50
N TYR A 54 24.08 12.25 -28.82
CA TYR A 54 23.19 11.19 -28.30
C TYR A 54 22.52 10.46 -29.47
N SER A 55 23.20 9.45 -30.00
CA SER A 55 22.79 8.75 -31.23
C SER A 55 21.39 8.13 -31.21
N PHE A 56 20.85 7.82 -30.03
CA PHE A 56 19.48 7.27 -29.88
C PHE A 56 18.42 8.28 -30.35
N LEU A 57 18.71 9.58 -30.34
CA LEU A 57 17.80 10.62 -30.83
C LEU A 57 17.54 10.56 -32.34
N SER A 58 18.36 9.82 -33.08
CA SER A 58 18.12 9.58 -34.53
C SER A 58 16.86 8.76 -34.78
N ASP A 59 16.36 8.06 -33.75
CA ASP A 59 15.11 7.28 -33.79
C ASP A 59 13.85 8.17 -33.70
N PHE A 60 14.04 9.47 -33.36
CA PHE A 60 12.96 10.45 -33.22
C PHE A 60 12.98 11.46 -34.35
N PRO A 61 11.82 11.99 -34.79
CA PRO A 61 11.81 13.11 -35.75
C PRO A 61 12.47 14.35 -35.17
N ALA A 62 13.10 15.14 -36.02
CA ALA A 62 13.82 16.35 -35.62
C ALA A 62 12.87 17.40 -35.04
N TYR A 63 13.25 17.96 -33.88
CA TYR A 63 12.60 19.11 -33.29
C TYR A 63 13.23 20.40 -33.83
N ASP A 64 12.41 21.30 -34.36
CA ASP A 64 12.90 22.54 -35.04
C ASP A 64 12.91 23.76 -34.12
N GLY A 65 12.45 23.62 -32.87
CA GLY A 65 12.42 24.72 -31.90
C GLY A 65 13.77 24.96 -31.21
N GLY A 66 13.87 26.05 -30.47
CA GLY A 66 15.04 26.39 -29.66
C GLY A 66 15.12 25.53 -28.39
N ILE A 67 16.32 25.10 -28.03
CA ILE A 67 16.63 24.30 -26.85
C ILE A 67 17.55 25.11 -25.93
N ALA A 68 17.03 25.47 -24.75
CA ALA A 68 17.75 26.24 -23.74
C ALA A 68 18.71 25.40 -22.91
N LYS A 69 18.24 24.22 -22.51
CA LYS A 69 18.98 23.27 -21.64
C LYS A 69 18.59 21.85 -21.99
N TYR A 70 19.45 20.92 -21.66
CA TYR A 70 19.15 19.50 -21.70
C TYR A 70 19.81 18.78 -20.52
N ASP A 71 19.23 17.66 -20.11
CA ASP A 71 19.80 16.71 -19.13
C ASP A 71 19.68 15.30 -19.69
N TYR A 72 20.78 14.55 -19.61
CA TYR A 72 20.85 13.18 -20.12
C TYR A 72 21.04 12.23 -18.95
N GLN A 73 20.23 11.21 -18.91
CA GLN A 73 20.29 10.17 -17.90
C GLN A 73 20.31 8.79 -18.57
N GLU A 74 21.14 7.92 -18.05
CA GLU A 74 21.20 6.52 -18.40
C GLU A 74 20.90 5.71 -17.14
N VAL A 75 19.79 5.00 -17.15
CA VAL A 75 19.34 4.20 -16.01
C VAL A 75 19.13 2.79 -16.50
N GLU A 76 19.96 1.87 -16.00
CA GLU A 76 20.02 0.50 -16.47
C GLU A 76 20.24 0.44 -18.00
N ASP A 77 19.31 -0.17 -18.75
CA ASP A 77 19.38 -0.24 -20.22
C ASP A 77 18.56 0.86 -20.92
N SER A 78 17.97 1.78 -20.16
CA SER A 78 17.11 2.86 -20.68
C SER A 78 17.88 4.17 -20.78
N VAL A 79 17.63 4.92 -21.85
CA VAL A 79 18.21 6.26 -22.03
C VAL A 79 17.11 7.31 -22.06
N LEU A 80 17.34 8.41 -21.37
CA LEU A 80 16.43 9.52 -21.23
C LEU A 80 17.15 10.84 -21.52
N LEU A 81 16.57 11.66 -22.37
CA LEU A 81 17.02 13.04 -22.57
C LEU A 81 15.87 14.00 -22.25
N TYR A 82 16.07 14.81 -21.25
CA TYR A 82 15.18 15.89 -20.87
C TYR A 82 15.66 17.19 -21.53
N VAL A 83 14.79 17.84 -22.28
CA VAL A 83 15.10 19.07 -23.04
C VAL A 83 14.20 20.19 -22.54
N VAL A 84 14.79 21.30 -22.08
CA VAL A 84 14.07 22.53 -21.74
C VAL A 84 14.06 23.44 -22.96
N LEU A 85 12.89 23.92 -23.31
CA LEU A 85 12.71 24.79 -24.47
C LEU A 85 13.07 26.25 -24.11
N ASP A 86 13.72 26.96 -25.02
CA ASP A 86 14.08 28.36 -24.82
C ASP A 86 12.85 29.27 -24.82
N TYR A 87 11.89 28.94 -25.68
CA TYR A 87 10.64 29.66 -25.84
C TYR A 87 9.55 28.69 -26.27
N VAL A 88 8.46 28.67 -25.52
CA VAL A 88 7.30 27.84 -25.90
C VAL A 88 6.48 28.64 -26.92
N ASP A 89 6.80 28.48 -28.16
CA ASP A 89 5.88 28.85 -29.22
C ASP A 89 4.93 27.68 -29.48
N LYS A 90 3.66 27.84 -29.11
CA LYS A 90 2.62 26.84 -29.38
C LYS A 90 2.61 26.28 -30.79
N PRO A 91 2.85 27.10 -31.86
CA PRO A 91 2.96 26.58 -33.21
C PRO A 91 4.08 25.54 -33.41
N PHE A 92 5.24 25.69 -32.77
CA PHE A 92 6.35 24.72 -32.91
C PHE A 92 6.01 23.37 -32.23
N VAL A 93 5.42 23.43 -31.06
CA VAL A 93 4.99 22.23 -30.35
C VAL A 93 3.90 21.49 -31.13
N VAL A 94 2.91 22.21 -31.65
CA VAL A 94 1.83 21.61 -32.47
C VAL A 94 2.40 21.02 -33.75
N ALA A 95 3.34 21.71 -34.40
CA ALA A 95 4.01 21.20 -35.60
C ALA A 95 4.84 19.94 -35.32
N TYR A 96 5.46 19.88 -34.14
CA TYR A 96 6.22 18.71 -33.72
C TYR A 96 5.32 17.50 -33.46
N PHE A 97 4.14 17.70 -32.84
CA PHE A 97 3.15 16.61 -32.70
C PHE A 97 2.77 16.02 -34.05
N LYS A 98 2.53 16.85 -35.05
CA LYS A 98 2.23 16.36 -36.39
C LYS A 98 3.39 15.55 -36.99
N LYS A 99 4.64 15.99 -36.80
CA LYS A 99 5.82 15.21 -37.22
C LYS A 99 5.90 13.84 -36.52
N LEU A 100 5.56 13.79 -35.24
CA LEU A 100 5.51 12.53 -34.49
C LEU A 100 4.44 11.58 -35.05
N GLU A 101 3.24 12.10 -35.36
CA GLU A 101 2.16 11.31 -36.00
C GLU A 101 2.58 10.81 -37.38
N ASP A 102 3.12 11.70 -38.22
CA ASP A 102 3.61 11.35 -39.56
C ASP A 102 4.75 10.30 -39.49
N SER A 103 5.47 10.22 -38.37
CA SER A 103 6.53 9.25 -38.10
C SER A 103 6.05 7.96 -37.41
N GLY A 104 4.75 7.79 -37.26
CA GLY A 104 4.14 6.56 -36.74
C GLY A 104 4.08 6.47 -35.20
N PHE A 105 4.19 7.61 -34.51
CA PHE A 105 3.92 7.64 -33.06
C PHE A 105 2.42 7.74 -32.81
N GLU A 106 1.91 6.91 -31.90
CA GLU A 106 0.52 6.94 -31.46
C GLU A 106 0.35 7.83 -30.23
N MET A 107 -0.70 8.63 -30.19
CA MET A 107 -1.00 9.51 -29.04
C MET A 107 -1.83 8.79 -28.00
N LYS A 108 -1.30 8.67 -26.77
CA LYS A 108 -2.10 8.38 -25.58
C LYS A 108 -2.17 9.67 -24.75
N SER A 109 -3.37 10.22 -24.56
CA SER A 109 -3.55 11.47 -23.84
C SER A 109 -3.67 11.22 -22.33
N ASP A 110 -2.86 11.91 -21.57
CA ASP A 110 -3.10 12.22 -20.17
C ASP A 110 -3.39 13.74 -20.08
N LEU A 111 -4.27 14.17 -19.18
CA LEU A 111 -4.86 15.53 -19.16
C LEU A 111 -3.85 16.70 -19.04
N ARG A 112 -2.57 16.44 -18.85
CA ARG A 112 -1.51 17.45 -18.69
C ARG A 112 -0.24 17.24 -19.51
N ILE A 113 -0.01 16.05 -20.07
CA ILE A 113 1.20 15.68 -20.80
C ILE A 113 0.79 14.91 -22.04
N TYR A 114 1.20 15.40 -23.20
CA TYR A 114 1.00 14.66 -24.45
C TYR A 114 2.09 13.60 -24.57
N LYS A 115 1.72 12.32 -24.55
CA LYS A 115 2.63 11.20 -24.72
C LYS A 115 2.42 10.59 -26.10
N LYS A 116 3.50 10.37 -26.82
CA LYS A 116 3.48 9.68 -28.10
C LYS A 116 4.44 8.51 -28.07
N TYR A 117 4.02 7.38 -28.60
CA TYR A 117 4.73 6.12 -28.56
C TYR A 117 4.99 5.57 -29.96
N LYS A 118 6.12 4.91 -30.13
CA LYS A 118 6.43 4.07 -31.27
C LYS A 118 7.22 2.86 -30.77
N GLU A 119 6.79 1.67 -31.13
CA GLU A 119 7.46 0.44 -30.78
C GLU A 119 8.10 -0.23 -31.99
N ASN A 120 9.19 -0.93 -31.76
CA ASN A 120 9.72 -1.95 -32.65
C ASN A 120 10.02 -3.23 -31.84
N GLN A 121 10.60 -4.26 -32.47
CA GLN A 121 10.85 -5.55 -31.82
C GLN A 121 11.83 -5.49 -30.63
N ASN A 122 12.60 -4.42 -30.47
CA ASN A 122 13.68 -4.35 -29.50
C ASN A 122 13.52 -3.23 -28.46
N TYR A 123 12.75 -2.17 -28.76
CA TYR A 123 12.60 -1.04 -27.85
C TYR A 123 11.32 -0.23 -28.11
N LYS A 124 10.92 0.53 -27.10
CA LYS A 124 9.84 1.51 -27.12
C LYS A 124 10.42 2.91 -27.10
N LEU A 125 9.95 3.78 -28.02
CA LEU A 125 10.27 5.19 -28.05
C LEU A 125 9.11 5.99 -27.48
N ILE A 126 9.40 6.88 -26.54
CA ILE A 126 8.41 7.71 -25.86
C ILE A 126 8.82 9.16 -25.98
N VAL A 127 7.87 10.02 -26.35
CA VAL A 127 8.05 11.48 -26.31
C VAL A 127 6.98 12.06 -25.41
N GLU A 128 7.40 12.73 -24.36
CA GLU A 128 6.54 13.46 -23.44
C GLU A 128 6.75 14.95 -23.63
N VAL A 129 5.67 15.71 -23.81
CA VAL A 129 5.75 17.15 -24.02
C VAL A 129 4.95 17.85 -22.92
N ASP A 130 5.65 18.67 -22.15
CA ASP A 130 5.09 19.62 -21.18
C ASP A 130 5.18 21.06 -21.75
N ILE A 131 4.63 22.03 -21.03
CA ILE A 131 4.54 23.43 -21.46
C ILE A 131 5.93 24.04 -21.77
N MET A 132 6.98 23.58 -21.10
CA MET A 132 8.34 24.12 -21.21
C MET A 132 9.41 23.08 -21.49
N SER A 133 9.05 21.82 -21.75
CA SER A 133 10.02 20.74 -21.90
C SER A 133 9.54 19.62 -22.80
N ILE A 134 10.49 18.91 -23.41
CA ILE A 134 10.25 17.67 -24.14
C ILE A 134 11.19 16.62 -23.57
N THR A 135 10.65 15.45 -23.22
CA THR A 135 11.43 14.31 -22.76
C THR A 135 11.40 13.21 -23.81
N PHE A 136 12.57 12.76 -24.22
CA PHE A 136 12.76 11.65 -25.14
C PHE A 136 13.25 10.44 -24.35
N LYS A 137 12.53 9.32 -24.44
CA LYS A 137 12.90 8.07 -23.77
C LYS A 137 13.03 6.95 -24.79
N LYS A 138 14.08 6.17 -24.70
CA LYS A 138 14.23 4.90 -25.40
C LYS A 138 14.36 3.80 -24.36
N ILE A 139 13.42 2.89 -24.35
CA ILE A 139 13.30 1.83 -23.36
C ILE A 139 13.41 0.51 -24.09
N PRO A 140 14.39 -0.37 -23.76
CA PRO A 140 14.47 -1.69 -24.36
C PRO A 140 13.25 -2.52 -23.98
N LEU A 141 12.67 -3.19 -24.96
CA LEU A 141 11.66 -4.22 -24.75
C LEU A 141 12.43 -5.48 -24.37
N THR A 142 12.69 -5.60 -23.10
CA THR A 142 13.32 -6.70 -22.37
C THR A 142 14.05 -7.79 -23.14
N LYS A 143 15.35 -7.96 -22.85
CA LYS A 143 15.93 -9.30 -22.79
C LYS A 143 15.27 -10.02 -21.62
N GLU A 144 14.85 -11.28 -21.81
CA GLU A 144 14.56 -12.16 -20.67
C GLU A 144 15.69 -11.99 -19.66
N PRO A 145 15.39 -11.63 -18.39
CA PRO A 145 16.42 -11.71 -17.38
C PRO A 145 16.93 -13.16 -17.41
N PRO A 146 18.24 -13.42 -17.24
CA PRO A 146 18.75 -14.75 -17.17
C PRO A 146 17.93 -15.48 -16.10
N MET A 147 17.24 -16.57 -16.49
CA MET A 147 16.52 -17.42 -15.54
C MET A 147 17.55 -17.78 -14.47
N ASP A 148 17.27 -17.32 -13.25
CA ASP A 148 18.19 -17.52 -12.15
C ASP A 148 18.15 -19.01 -11.81
N GLN A 149 19.18 -19.76 -12.25
CA GLN A 149 19.32 -21.18 -11.93
C GLN A 149 19.23 -21.44 -10.42
N SER A 150 19.38 -20.40 -9.60
CA SER A 150 19.22 -20.43 -8.16
C SER A 150 17.79 -20.73 -7.71
N ASP A 151 16.74 -20.24 -8.42
CA ASP A 151 15.34 -20.45 -8.03
C ASP A 151 14.90 -21.90 -8.23
N GLU A 152 15.24 -22.53 -9.37
CA GLU A 152 14.96 -23.96 -9.62
C GLU A 152 15.63 -24.84 -8.58
N LEU A 153 16.89 -24.53 -8.23
CA LEU A 153 17.62 -25.28 -7.22
C LEU A 153 17.03 -25.05 -5.83
N ALA A 154 16.68 -23.82 -5.49
CA ALA A 154 16.07 -23.47 -4.20
C ALA A 154 14.74 -24.20 -3.98
N LEU A 155 13.89 -24.33 -5.01
CA LEU A 155 12.58 -24.99 -4.94
C LEU A 155 12.60 -26.49 -5.23
N SER A 156 13.79 -27.09 -5.39
CA SER A 156 13.96 -28.54 -5.69
C SER A 156 13.74 -29.45 -4.49
N THR A 157 13.56 -28.89 -3.29
CA THR A 157 13.27 -29.61 -2.04
C THR A 157 12.07 -29.02 -1.33
N PHE A 158 11.42 -29.81 -0.47
CA PHE A 158 10.34 -29.31 0.38
C PHE A 158 10.81 -28.20 1.32
N GLU A 159 11.99 -28.35 1.92
CA GLU A 159 12.59 -27.36 2.81
C GLU A 159 12.84 -26.03 2.08
N GLY A 160 13.22 -26.09 0.80
CA GLY A 160 13.36 -24.90 -0.03
C GLY A 160 12.04 -24.20 -0.30
N ILE A 161 10.99 -24.96 -0.61
CA ILE A 161 9.62 -24.41 -0.77
C ILE A 161 9.10 -23.82 0.54
N ASP A 162 9.36 -24.46 1.67
CA ASP A 162 8.99 -23.96 3.00
C ASP A 162 9.74 -22.67 3.33
N GLY A 163 11.04 -22.60 3.01
CA GLY A 163 11.84 -21.38 3.14
C GLY A 163 11.36 -20.24 2.24
N ALA A 164 10.99 -20.53 0.98
CA ALA A 164 10.39 -19.55 0.07
C ALA A 164 9.04 -19.05 0.61
N THR A 165 8.23 -19.94 1.19
CA THR A 165 6.96 -19.56 1.84
C THR A 165 7.19 -18.60 3.01
N ALA A 166 8.21 -18.84 3.83
CA ALA A 166 8.62 -17.91 4.89
C ALA A 166 9.03 -16.53 4.32
N GLY A 167 9.70 -16.52 3.18
CA GLY A 167 10.00 -15.30 2.41
C GLY A 167 8.74 -14.55 1.97
N ASN A 168 7.68 -15.28 1.57
CA ASN A 168 6.40 -14.66 1.16
C ASN A 168 5.67 -13.99 2.35
N TYR A 169 5.74 -14.51 3.57
CA TYR A 169 5.29 -13.78 4.76
C TYR A 169 6.05 -12.48 4.97
N ARG A 170 7.38 -12.52 4.77
CA ARG A 170 8.20 -11.32 4.88
C ARG A 170 7.85 -10.28 3.82
N ALA A 171 7.48 -10.68 2.62
CA ALA A 171 7.06 -9.78 1.57
C ALA A 171 5.83 -8.94 2.00
N VAL A 172 4.90 -9.50 2.79
CA VAL A 172 3.73 -8.79 3.34
C VAL A 172 4.14 -7.61 4.24
N ILE A 173 5.29 -7.68 4.91
CA ILE A 173 5.83 -6.59 5.73
C ILE A 173 6.06 -5.33 4.87
N SER A 174 6.38 -5.49 3.60
CA SER A 174 6.70 -4.37 2.71
C SER A 174 5.57 -3.35 2.55
N TRP A 175 4.32 -3.73 2.80
CA TRP A 175 3.23 -2.76 2.82
C TRP A 175 2.57 -2.62 4.18
N TYR A 176 2.31 -3.69 4.94
CA TYR A 176 1.74 -3.57 6.28
C TYR A 176 2.71 -2.94 7.28
N GLY A 177 3.99 -3.27 7.23
CA GLY A 177 5.03 -2.68 8.08
C GLY A 177 5.38 -1.25 7.68
N ALA A 178 5.20 -0.90 6.41
CA ALA A 178 5.23 0.48 5.95
C ALA A 178 3.96 1.23 6.39
N SER A 179 3.68 2.35 5.79
CA SER A 179 2.56 3.21 6.20
C SER A 179 1.18 2.77 5.71
N PHE A 180 1.00 1.57 5.13
CA PHE A 180 -0.28 1.15 4.55
C PHE A 180 -1.48 1.31 5.50
N PRO A 181 -1.47 0.80 6.76
CA PRO A 181 -2.59 1.00 7.66
C PRO A 181 -2.81 2.49 8.00
N LEU A 182 -1.73 3.23 8.22
CA LEU A 182 -1.77 4.64 8.60
C LEU A 182 -2.25 5.54 7.46
N THR A 183 -1.82 5.26 6.22
CA THR A 183 -2.19 6.02 5.02
C THR A 183 -3.69 6.19 4.89
N PHE A 184 -4.45 5.11 5.02
CA PHE A 184 -5.89 5.13 4.82
C PHE A 184 -6.65 5.82 5.96
N ASP A 185 -6.14 5.74 7.18
CA ASP A 185 -6.69 6.49 8.31
C ASP A 185 -6.46 7.99 8.17
N VAL A 186 -5.29 8.39 7.66
CA VAL A 186 -4.98 9.81 7.39
C VAL A 186 -5.78 10.33 6.19
N MET A 187 -5.90 9.55 5.12
CA MET A 187 -6.73 9.92 3.96
C MET A 187 -8.18 10.20 4.37
N CYS A 188 -8.74 9.37 5.23
CA CYS A 188 -10.16 9.41 5.60
C CYS A 188 -10.46 10.14 6.92
N GLY A 189 -9.50 10.87 7.46
CA GLY A 189 -9.75 11.80 8.56
C GLY A 189 -9.89 11.16 9.94
N ASN A 190 -9.40 9.93 10.16
CA ASN A 190 -9.15 9.40 11.50
C ASN A 190 -7.84 9.95 12.08
N GLY A 191 -6.84 10.09 11.21
CA GLY A 191 -5.59 10.75 11.51
C GLY A 191 -5.44 12.09 10.81
N MET A 192 -4.70 13.01 11.40
CA MET A 192 -4.36 14.31 10.83
C MET A 192 -2.88 14.62 11.02
N VAL A 193 -2.34 15.43 10.13
CA VAL A 193 -0.96 15.92 10.24
C VAL A 193 -0.78 16.64 11.59
N GLY A 194 0.24 16.24 12.33
CA GLY A 194 0.57 16.83 13.63
C GLY A 194 1.27 18.19 13.49
N PRO A 195 1.23 19.02 14.55
CA PRO A 195 1.81 20.37 14.53
C PRO A 195 3.34 20.39 14.44
N VAL A 196 4.00 19.24 14.65
CA VAL A 196 5.46 19.06 14.56
C VAL A 196 5.92 18.46 13.25
N ASN A 197 4.99 18.15 12.35
CA ASN A 197 5.29 17.51 11.08
C ASN A 197 6.25 18.35 10.22
N THR A 198 7.29 17.70 9.69
CA THR A 198 8.33 18.33 8.86
C THR A 198 8.20 18.00 7.36
N GLY A 199 7.03 17.55 6.92
CA GLY A 199 6.73 17.29 5.50
C GLY A 199 6.28 15.88 5.16
N ARG A 200 6.41 14.91 6.09
CA ARG A 200 5.94 13.54 5.92
C ARG A 200 4.42 13.43 6.01
N MET A 201 3.83 12.40 5.41
CA MET A 201 2.38 12.12 5.50
C MET A 201 1.48 13.31 5.13
N ARG A 202 1.87 14.10 4.11
CA ARG A 202 1.08 15.25 3.63
C ARG A 202 0.30 14.98 2.34
N MET A 203 0.75 14.01 1.55
CA MET A 203 0.07 13.62 0.32
C MET A 203 -1.25 12.90 0.61
N GLU A 204 -1.25 12.09 1.64
CA GLU A 204 -2.36 11.24 2.06
C GLU A 204 -3.61 12.06 2.39
N PRO A 205 -3.59 13.00 3.36
CA PRO A 205 -4.77 13.78 3.68
C PRO A 205 -5.16 14.75 2.55
N ALA A 206 -4.21 15.15 1.70
CA ALA A 206 -4.47 15.98 0.54
C ALA A 206 -5.00 15.20 -0.66
N TRP A 207 -5.07 13.86 -0.61
CA TRP A 207 -5.48 12.99 -1.72
C TRP A 207 -4.71 13.30 -3.01
N ASN A 208 -3.42 13.58 -2.88
CA ASN A 208 -2.57 14.07 -3.97
C ASN A 208 -1.72 12.94 -4.59
N TYR A 209 -2.32 11.78 -4.80
CA TYR A 209 -1.70 10.68 -5.54
C TYR A 209 -1.83 10.90 -7.05
N THR A 210 -0.75 10.60 -7.76
CA THR A 210 -0.66 10.62 -9.22
C THR A 210 -0.02 9.32 -9.70
N SER A 211 -0.06 9.05 -11.01
CA SER A 211 0.60 7.86 -11.58
C SER A 211 2.11 7.81 -11.30
N THR A 212 2.76 8.95 -11.16
CA THR A 212 4.19 9.09 -10.85
C THR A 212 4.49 9.13 -9.34
N SER A 213 3.47 9.33 -8.52
CA SER A 213 3.60 9.43 -7.06
C SER A 213 2.53 8.57 -6.41
N THR A 214 2.74 7.25 -6.44
CA THR A 214 1.85 6.24 -5.89
C THR A 214 2.42 5.70 -4.58
N MET A 215 1.56 5.02 -3.80
CA MET A 215 2.06 4.23 -2.68
C MET A 215 2.75 2.95 -3.18
N GLY A 216 3.74 2.44 -2.44
CA GLY A 216 4.53 1.27 -2.82
C GLY A 216 3.79 -0.09 -2.79
N LEU A 217 2.47 -0.09 -2.52
CA LEU A 217 1.69 -1.32 -2.41
C LEU A 217 1.71 -2.16 -3.70
N TRP A 218 1.56 -1.52 -4.86
CA TRP A 218 1.47 -2.23 -6.13
C TRP A 218 2.65 -3.15 -6.36
N SER A 219 3.86 -2.62 -6.36
CA SER A 219 5.08 -3.39 -6.58
C SER A 219 5.33 -4.42 -5.47
N SER A 220 5.10 -4.05 -4.21
CA SER A 220 5.28 -4.95 -3.07
C SER A 220 4.34 -6.15 -3.11
N ALA A 221 3.06 -5.90 -3.41
CA ALA A 221 2.05 -6.97 -3.48
C ALA A 221 2.29 -7.90 -4.68
N TYR A 222 2.63 -7.36 -5.87
CA TYR A 222 2.97 -8.21 -7.02
C TYR A 222 4.27 -9.00 -6.80
N SER A 223 5.24 -8.47 -6.06
CA SER A 223 6.42 -9.25 -5.65
C SER A 223 6.04 -10.43 -4.74
N ALA A 224 5.13 -10.22 -3.79
CA ALA A 224 4.61 -11.30 -2.95
C ALA A 224 3.81 -12.33 -3.77
N ILE A 225 2.98 -11.88 -4.71
CA ILE A 225 2.23 -12.74 -5.64
C ILE A 225 3.18 -13.61 -6.45
N LEU A 226 4.25 -13.03 -6.99
CA LEU A 226 5.26 -13.77 -7.74
C LEU A 226 5.91 -14.86 -6.89
N GLY A 227 6.32 -14.55 -5.66
CA GLY A 227 6.86 -15.53 -4.72
C GLY A 227 5.89 -16.66 -4.41
N CYS A 228 4.60 -16.33 -4.16
CA CYS A 228 3.56 -17.34 -3.97
C CYS A 228 3.35 -18.21 -5.22
N ASN A 229 3.35 -17.61 -6.42
CA ASN A 229 3.19 -18.35 -7.67
C ASN A 229 4.34 -19.35 -7.88
N LYS A 230 5.58 -18.96 -7.60
CA LYS A 230 6.76 -19.86 -7.67
C LYS A 230 6.59 -21.07 -6.76
N ALA A 231 6.23 -20.84 -5.48
CA ALA A 231 5.99 -21.92 -4.52
C ALA A 231 4.82 -22.83 -4.94
N LEU A 232 3.71 -22.24 -5.37
CA LEU A 232 2.51 -22.97 -5.84
C LEU A 232 2.80 -23.78 -7.11
N THR A 233 3.57 -23.25 -8.05
CA THR A 233 3.99 -23.95 -9.26
C THR A 233 4.86 -25.15 -8.91
N ALA A 234 5.88 -25.00 -8.06
CA ALA A 234 6.72 -26.08 -7.61
C ALA A 234 5.92 -27.22 -6.93
N ILE A 235 4.96 -26.85 -6.07
CA ILE A 235 4.07 -27.82 -5.40
C ILE A 235 3.18 -28.54 -6.42
N ASN A 236 2.54 -27.80 -7.33
CA ASN A 236 1.59 -28.36 -8.28
C ASN A 236 2.26 -29.27 -9.34
N GLU A 237 3.47 -28.95 -9.76
CA GLU A 237 4.26 -29.77 -10.68
C GLU A 237 4.89 -30.99 -10.01
N GLY A 238 5.02 -30.96 -8.68
CA GLY A 238 5.61 -32.07 -7.91
C GLY A 238 7.09 -32.33 -8.22
N LYS A 239 7.80 -31.33 -8.75
CA LYS A 239 9.21 -31.44 -9.16
C LYS A 239 10.20 -31.15 -8.03
N PHE A 240 9.91 -31.63 -6.82
CA PHE A 240 10.78 -31.44 -5.66
C PHE A 240 10.95 -32.72 -4.87
N SER A 241 12.06 -32.84 -4.14
CA SER A 241 12.29 -33.96 -3.24
C SER A 241 11.43 -33.84 -1.98
N ARG A 242 10.64 -34.86 -1.70
CA ARG A 242 9.76 -34.90 -0.53
C ARG A 242 10.48 -35.32 0.77
N ASN A 243 11.55 -36.12 0.68
CA ASN A 243 12.34 -36.57 1.83
C ASN A 243 11.51 -37.10 3.03
N GLY A 244 10.43 -37.82 2.75
CA GLY A 244 9.51 -38.33 3.80
C GLY A 244 8.44 -37.37 4.29
N VAL A 245 8.28 -36.20 3.69
CA VAL A 245 7.24 -35.20 3.97
C VAL A 245 5.88 -35.74 3.53
N SER A 246 4.89 -35.59 4.42
CA SER A 246 3.52 -36.05 4.18
C SER A 246 2.76 -35.10 3.22
N ASP A 247 1.70 -35.62 2.60
CA ASP A 247 0.79 -34.79 1.79
C ASP A 247 0.11 -33.71 2.64
N GLU A 248 -0.16 -33.95 3.92
CA GLU A 248 -0.69 -32.96 4.84
C GLU A 248 0.25 -31.77 5.02
N GLN A 249 1.55 -32.01 5.20
CA GLN A 249 2.54 -30.93 5.31
C GLN A 249 2.62 -30.10 4.01
N ILE A 250 2.61 -30.77 2.85
CA ILE A 250 2.61 -30.10 1.54
C ILE A 250 1.33 -29.26 1.37
N ASN A 251 0.17 -29.82 1.73
CA ASN A 251 -1.12 -29.15 1.65
C ASN A 251 -1.18 -27.91 2.54
N ASN A 252 -0.60 -27.96 3.75
CA ASN A 252 -0.55 -26.82 4.65
C ASN A 252 0.30 -25.68 4.04
N ILE A 253 1.49 -25.98 3.49
CA ILE A 253 2.33 -24.97 2.83
C ILE A 253 1.66 -24.41 1.57
N LYS A 254 0.95 -25.26 0.81
CA LYS A 254 0.13 -24.79 -0.32
C LYS A 254 -0.96 -23.83 0.13
N ALA A 255 -1.67 -24.14 1.21
CA ALA A 255 -2.72 -23.31 1.77
C ALA A 255 -2.19 -21.94 2.26
N GLU A 256 -1.00 -21.90 2.87
CA GLU A 256 -0.35 -20.64 3.25
C GLU A 256 -0.10 -19.73 2.03
N ASN A 257 0.47 -20.29 0.96
CA ASN A 257 0.75 -19.51 -0.26
C ASN A 257 -0.54 -19.04 -0.98
N LEU A 258 -1.60 -19.86 -1.01
CA LEU A 258 -2.91 -19.45 -1.52
C LEU A 258 -3.49 -18.31 -0.71
N PHE A 259 -3.43 -18.36 0.62
CA PHE A 259 -3.87 -17.30 1.51
C PHE A 259 -3.10 -16.00 1.29
N LEU A 260 -1.76 -16.06 1.26
CA LEU A 260 -0.91 -14.87 1.09
C LEU A 260 -1.15 -14.22 -0.28
N ARG A 261 -1.34 -15.03 -1.33
CA ARG A 261 -1.69 -14.54 -2.66
C ARG A 261 -3.07 -13.87 -2.69
N ALA A 262 -4.07 -14.50 -2.09
CA ALA A 262 -5.40 -13.94 -1.98
C ALA A 262 -5.41 -12.63 -1.17
N LEU A 263 -4.65 -12.54 -0.07
CA LEU A 263 -4.51 -11.31 0.72
C LEU A 263 -3.91 -10.17 -0.12
N ALA A 264 -2.83 -10.45 -0.86
CA ALA A 264 -2.19 -9.46 -1.73
C ALA A 264 -3.15 -8.95 -2.82
N TYR A 265 -3.88 -9.84 -3.49
CA TYR A 265 -4.89 -9.44 -4.49
C TYR A 265 -6.07 -8.69 -3.88
N PHE A 266 -6.49 -9.08 -2.68
CA PHE A 266 -7.57 -8.40 -1.98
C PHE A 266 -7.18 -6.96 -1.60
N ASP A 267 -5.94 -6.73 -1.15
CA ASP A 267 -5.44 -5.40 -0.88
C ASP A 267 -5.30 -4.57 -2.17
N LEU A 268 -4.75 -5.17 -3.23
CA LEU A 268 -4.62 -4.51 -4.54
C LEU A 268 -5.98 -4.06 -5.10
N VAL A 269 -6.96 -4.97 -5.19
CA VAL A 269 -8.26 -4.63 -5.79
C VAL A 269 -9.01 -3.58 -4.97
N ARG A 270 -8.91 -3.62 -3.64
CA ARG A 270 -9.54 -2.61 -2.77
C ARG A 270 -8.93 -1.22 -2.93
N VAL A 271 -7.63 -1.14 -3.21
CA VAL A 271 -6.94 0.15 -3.37
C VAL A 271 -7.10 0.70 -4.78
N TYR A 272 -6.91 -0.12 -5.81
CA TYR A 272 -6.79 0.33 -7.19
C TYR A 272 -8.05 0.18 -8.04
N ALA A 273 -9.19 -0.17 -7.45
CA ALA A 273 -10.46 -0.28 -8.15
C ALA A 273 -11.62 0.31 -7.35
N GLN A 274 -12.75 0.59 -8.00
CA GLN A 274 -14.00 0.93 -7.35
C GLN A 274 -14.59 -0.29 -6.60
N PRO A 275 -15.42 -0.10 -5.55
CA PRO A 275 -15.92 -1.23 -4.76
C PRO A 275 -16.87 -2.13 -5.56
N TYR A 276 -16.77 -3.44 -5.32
CA TYR A 276 -17.57 -4.47 -6.00
C TYR A 276 -19.07 -4.16 -5.98
N GLY A 277 -19.64 -3.86 -4.80
CA GLY A 277 -21.07 -3.59 -4.66
C GLY A 277 -21.53 -2.36 -5.44
N TYR A 278 -20.72 -1.31 -5.50
CA TYR A 278 -21.00 -0.11 -6.28
C TYR A 278 -21.04 -0.42 -7.79
N ILE A 279 -20.03 -1.16 -8.30
CA ILE A 279 -19.97 -1.58 -9.70
C ILE A 279 -21.18 -2.42 -10.06
N LYS A 280 -21.48 -3.44 -9.24
CA LYS A 280 -22.60 -4.38 -9.46
C LYS A 280 -23.96 -3.67 -9.41
N ALA A 281 -24.20 -2.86 -8.40
CA ALA A 281 -25.50 -2.19 -8.20
C ALA A 281 -25.81 -1.17 -9.30
N ASN A 282 -24.79 -0.55 -9.90
CA ASN A 282 -24.94 0.47 -10.94
C ASN A 282 -24.70 -0.05 -12.36
N GLY A 283 -24.42 -1.34 -12.54
CA GLY A 283 -24.16 -1.95 -13.85
C GLY A 283 -22.97 -1.32 -14.58
N ILE A 284 -21.93 -0.93 -13.82
CA ILE A 284 -20.75 -0.26 -14.36
C ILE A 284 -19.94 -1.25 -15.21
N THR A 285 -19.50 -0.81 -16.37
CA THR A 285 -18.72 -1.60 -17.34
C THR A 285 -17.51 -0.81 -17.86
N GLY A 286 -16.68 -1.44 -18.69
CA GLY A 286 -15.48 -0.80 -19.25
C GLY A 286 -14.42 -0.53 -18.21
N VAL A 287 -13.61 0.49 -18.40
CA VAL A 287 -12.44 0.81 -17.57
C VAL A 287 -12.80 1.09 -16.11
N GLU A 288 -13.98 1.61 -15.83
CA GLU A 288 -14.44 1.88 -14.46
C GLU A 288 -14.78 0.61 -13.66
N ALA A 289 -15.04 -0.52 -14.35
CA ALA A 289 -15.26 -1.81 -13.73
C ALA A 289 -13.96 -2.63 -13.56
N MET A 290 -12.84 -2.12 -14.06
CA MET A 290 -11.57 -2.84 -14.01
C MET A 290 -10.98 -2.87 -12.61
N GLY A 291 -10.55 -4.07 -12.23
CA GLY A 291 -9.72 -4.36 -11.06
C GLY A 291 -8.24 -4.28 -11.41
N VAL A 292 -7.53 -5.35 -11.11
CA VAL A 292 -6.08 -5.49 -11.30
C VAL A 292 -5.77 -6.73 -12.16
N PRO A 293 -4.60 -6.80 -12.81
CA PRO A 293 -4.21 -8.00 -13.56
C PRO A 293 -4.11 -9.25 -12.70
N ILE A 294 -4.70 -10.35 -13.14
CA ILE A 294 -4.49 -11.66 -12.51
C ILE A 294 -3.26 -12.31 -13.14
N VAL A 295 -2.20 -12.51 -12.36
CA VAL A 295 -0.94 -13.13 -12.74
C VAL A 295 -0.77 -14.44 -11.95
N LEU A 296 -0.81 -15.58 -12.63
CA LEU A 296 -0.71 -16.91 -12.02
C LEU A 296 0.60 -17.64 -12.30
N LYS A 297 1.43 -17.08 -13.17
CA LYS A 297 2.73 -17.62 -13.55
C LYS A 297 3.84 -16.63 -13.20
N ASP A 298 5.04 -17.11 -13.11
CA ASP A 298 6.25 -16.35 -12.89
C ASP A 298 6.91 -15.84 -14.18
N ASP A 299 6.11 -15.63 -15.22
CA ASP A 299 6.55 -15.10 -16.50
C ASP A 299 6.73 -13.59 -16.43
N LEU A 300 7.97 -13.14 -16.28
CA LEU A 300 8.31 -11.71 -16.23
C LEU A 300 8.14 -10.99 -17.56
N SER A 301 7.98 -11.73 -18.67
CA SER A 301 7.72 -11.16 -20.00
C SER A 301 6.21 -10.96 -20.25
N ALA A 302 5.35 -11.50 -19.40
CA ALA A 302 3.91 -11.40 -19.56
C ALA A 302 3.43 -9.95 -19.48
N ARG A 303 2.53 -9.58 -20.38
CA ARG A 303 1.86 -8.28 -20.43
C ARG A 303 0.35 -8.46 -20.24
N PRO A 304 -0.08 -8.76 -19.02
CA PRO A 304 -1.48 -9.00 -18.74
C PRO A 304 -2.29 -7.72 -18.86
N SER A 305 -3.52 -7.81 -19.36
CA SER A 305 -4.53 -6.77 -19.19
C SER A 305 -5.11 -6.81 -17.78
N ARG A 306 -5.79 -5.75 -17.38
CA ARG A 306 -6.57 -5.72 -16.15
C ARG A 306 -7.75 -6.68 -16.27
N ASN A 307 -8.05 -7.36 -15.19
CA ASN A 307 -9.29 -8.11 -15.02
C ASN A 307 -10.36 -7.21 -14.38
N THR A 308 -11.62 -7.50 -14.59
CA THR A 308 -12.70 -6.82 -13.87
C THR A 308 -12.61 -7.07 -12.37
N VAL A 309 -13.20 -6.18 -11.56
CA VAL A 309 -13.27 -6.38 -10.11
C VAL A 309 -13.96 -7.72 -9.79
N ALA A 310 -15.05 -8.04 -10.48
CA ALA A 310 -15.75 -9.32 -10.30
C ALA A 310 -14.82 -10.52 -10.57
N GLU A 311 -14.08 -10.51 -11.69
CA GLU A 311 -13.14 -11.60 -12.01
C GLU A 311 -12.05 -11.74 -10.95
N VAL A 312 -11.53 -10.64 -10.39
CA VAL A 312 -10.49 -10.72 -9.34
C VAL A 312 -11.05 -11.38 -8.08
N TYR A 313 -12.29 -11.06 -7.67
CA TYR A 313 -12.92 -11.73 -6.53
C TYR A 313 -13.29 -13.19 -6.84
N GLU A 314 -13.98 -13.43 -7.95
CA GLU A 314 -14.67 -14.69 -8.22
C GLU A 314 -13.75 -15.75 -8.84
N ASN A 315 -12.73 -15.34 -9.60
CA ASN A 315 -11.80 -16.26 -10.27
C ASN A 315 -10.46 -16.42 -9.55
N LEU A 316 -10.15 -15.58 -8.53
CA LEU A 316 -8.90 -15.68 -7.81
C LEU A 316 -9.07 -15.66 -6.30
N ILE A 317 -9.52 -14.54 -5.70
CA ILE A 317 -9.48 -14.36 -4.24
C ILE A 317 -10.32 -15.43 -3.53
N ILE A 318 -11.58 -15.58 -3.93
CA ILE A 318 -12.49 -16.55 -3.31
C ILE A 318 -12.05 -17.99 -3.57
N PRO A 319 -11.72 -18.40 -4.80
CA PRO A 319 -11.22 -19.75 -5.06
C PRO A 319 -9.95 -20.10 -4.29
N ASP A 320 -8.97 -19.18 -4.20
CA ASP A 320 -7.75 -19.40 -3.44
C ASP A 320 -8.04 -19.62 -1.96
N LEU A 321 -8.93 -18.82 -1.35
CA LEU A 321 -9.29 -18.96 0.05
C LEU A 321 -10.10 -20.22 0.34
N VAL A 322 -11.02 -20.58 -0.55
CA VAL A 322 -11.81 -21.85 -0.42
C VAL A 322 -10.88 -23.06 -0.48
N GLU A 323 -9.94 -23.06 -1.43
CA GLU A 323 -8.98 -24.15 -1.54
C GLU A 323 -7.99 -24.14 -0.36
N ALA A 324 -7.56 -22.97 0.11
CA ALA A 324 -6.71 -22.86 1.31
C ALA A 324 -7.43 -23.43 2.56
N GLU A 325 -8.72 -23.09 2.79
CA GLU A 325 -9.51 -23.65 3.91
C GLU A 325 -9.61 -25.17 3.80
N ARG A 326 -9.83 -25.69 2.60
CA ARG A 326 -9.96 -27.14 2.35
C ARG A 326 -8.67 -27.90 2.63
N LEU A 327 -7.52 -27.32 2.26
CA LEU A 327 -6.20 -27.94 2.40
C LEU A 327 -5.62 -27.83 3.81
N MET A 328 -5.91 -26.73 4.51
CA MET A 328 -5.33 -26.44 5.83
C MET A 328 -5.84 -27.42 6.88
N SER A 329 -4.92 -28.10 7.57
CA SER A 329 -5.26 -28.96 8.71
C SER A 329 -5.76 -28.14 9.91
N ASP A 330 -6.74 -28.67 10.66
CA ASP A 330 -7.31 -27.98 11.82
C ASP A 330 -6.30 -27.79 12.96
N SER A 331 -5.33 -28.69 13.05
CA SER A 331 -4.28 -28.69 14.08
C SER A 331 -2.98 -28.02 13.62
N TYR A 332 -2.93 -27.51 12.37
CA TYR A 332 -1.70 -26.98 11.85
C TYR A 332 -1.21 -25.74 12.60
N VAL A 333 0.05 -25.78 12.97
CA VAL A 333 0.85 -24.66 13.46
C VAL A 333 2.22 -24.76 12.82
N ARG A 334 2.69 -23.67 12.23
CA ARG A 334 4.00 -23.64 11.57
C ARG A 334 5.12 -23.89 12.58
N VAL A 335 5.98 -24.84 12.28
CA VAL A 335 7.09 -25.25 13.17
C VAL A 335 8.14 -24.12 13.24
N GLY A 336 8.69 -23.89 14.43
CA GLY A 336 9.78 -22.94 14.64
C GLY A 336 9.38 -21.47 14.74
N VAL A 337 8.08 -21.15 14.64
CA VAL A 337 7.58 -19.79 14.81
C VAL A 337 7.16 -19.56 16.26
N LYS A 338 7.70 -18.52 16.90
CA LYS A 338 7.35 -18.18 18.29
C LYS A 338 5.95 -17.59 18.41
N ASP A 339 5.52 -16.85 17.40
CA ASP A 339 4.25 -16.14 17.37
C ASP A 339 3.28 -16.85 16.42
N VAL A 340 2.35 -17.62 16.99
CA VAL A 340 1.39 -18.42 16.22
C VAL A 340 0.38 -17.56 15.47
N VAL A 341 0.11 -16.32 15.92
CA VAL A 341 -0.80 -15.40 15.24
C VAL A 341 -0.13 -14.70 14.04
N ALA A 342 1.17 -14.85 13.89
CA ALA A 342 1.91 -14.38 12.72
C ALA A 342 1.95 -15.42 11.58
N THR A 343 1.23 -16.53 11.69
CA THR A 343 1.18 -17.58 10.68
C THR A 343 -0.25 -17.93 10.29
N VAL A 344 -0.41 -18.40 9.06
CA VAL A 344 -1.71 -18.80 8.54
C VAL A 344 -2.16 -20.10 9.20
N THR A 345 -3.35 -20.09 9.74
CA THR A 345 -4.07 -21.26 10.28
C THR A 345 -5.49 -21.25 9.72
N LYS A 346 -6.23 -22.34 9.87
CA LYS A 346 -7.60 -22.39 9.35
C LYS A 346 -8.49 -21.24 9.85
N PRO A 347 -8.49 -20.83 11.13
CA PRO A 347 -9.25 -19.66 11.58
C PRO A 347 -8.79 -18.33 10.94
N VAL A 348 -7.51 -18.19 10.60
CA VAL A 348 -6.99 -17.02 9.88
C VAL A 348 -7.58 -16.95 8.48
N ILE A 349 -7.61 -18.07 7.76
CA ILE A 349 -8.26 -18.16 6.44
C ILE A 349 -9.74 -17.80 6.55
N GLN A 350 -10.46 -18.38 7.53
CA GLN A 350 -11.87 -18.12 7.76
C GLN A 350 -12.16 -16.65 8.10
N ALA A 351 -11.28 -15.99 8.85
CA ALA A 351 -11.42 -14.56 9.17
C ALA A 351 -11.25 -13.68 7.93
N LEU A 352 -10.28 -13.99 7.07
CA LEU A 352 -10.13 -13.28 5.81
C LEU A 352 -11.34 -13.52 4.87
N MET A 353 -11.86 -14.75 4.83
CA MET A 353 -13.08 -15.07 4.07
C MET A 353 -14.28 -14.26 4.56
N ALA A 354 -14.46 -14.08 5.88
CA ALA A 354 -15.52 -13.21 6.40
C ALA A 354 -15.41 -11.78 5.88
N ARG A 355 -14.21 -11.20 5.90
CA ARG A 355 -13.93 -9.85 5.36
C ARG A 355 -14.13 -9.79 3.83
N VAL A 356 -13.63 -10.78 3.09
CA VAL A 356 -13.79 -10.85 1.63
C VAL A 356 -15.26 -10.92 1.24
N TYR A 357 -16.05 -11.78 1.87
CA TYR A 357 -17.49 -11.88 1.59
C TYR A 357 -18.28 -10.64 2.00
N LEU A 358 -17.86 -9.92 3.06
CA LEU A 358 -18.43 -8.61 3.38
C LEU A 358 -18.23 -7.61 2.23
N HIS A 359 -17.02 -7.55 1.66
CA HIS A 359 -16.70 -6.67 0.52
C HIS A 359 -17.33 -7.13 -0.80
N HIS A 360 -17.55 -8.41 -0.97
CA HIS A 360 -18.24 -9.02 -2.11
C HIS A 360 -19.77 -8.93 -2.00
N GLU A 361 -20.27 -8.47 -0.83
CA GLU A 361 -21.70 -8.37 -0.51
C GLU A 361 -22.44 -9.73 -0.45
N ASP A 362 -21.74 -10.81 -0.14
CA ASP A 362 -22.36 -12.09 0.20
C ASP A 362 -22.57 -12.16 1.73
N TRP A 363 -23.65 -11.53 2.15
CA TRP A 363 -23.93 -11.30 3.57
C TRP A 363 -24.05 -12.60 4.39
N GLN A 364 -24.65 -13.64 3.80
CA GLN A 364 -24.79 -14.90 4.53
C GLN A 364 -23.43 -15.57 4.75
N LEU A 365 -22.58 -15.65 3.71
CA LEU A 365 -21.25 -16.22 3.87
C LEU A 365 -20.36 -15.38 4.80
N ALA A 366 -20.46 -14.05 4.73
CA ALA A 366 -19.76 -13.16 5.67
C ALA A 366 -20.14 -13.48 7.13
N ALA A 367 -21.44 -13.62 7.42
CA ALA A 367 -21.94 -13.97 8.76
C ALA A 367 -21.51 -15.40 9.19
N ASP A 368 -21.57 -16.36 8.29
CA ASP A 368 -21.22 -17.75 8.56
C ASP A 368 -19.74 -17.89 8.90
N TYR A 369 -18.85 -17.28 8.12
CA TYR A 369 -17.41 -17.32 8.38
C TYR A 369 -17.03 -16.55 9.64
N ALA A 370 -17.57 -15.37 9.87
CA ALA A 370 -17.39 -14.64 11.12
C ALA A 370 -17.84 -15.49 12.34
N THR A 371 -18.98 -16.21 12.20
CA THR A 371 -19.49 -17.12 13.24
C THR A 371 -18.57 -18.30 13.48
N LYS A 372 -17.98 -18.91 12.43
CA LYS A 372 -16.98 -19.99 12.58
C LYS A 372 -15.80 -19.52 13.45
N VAL A 373 -15.26 -18.33 13.17
CA VAL A 373 -14.12 -17.77 13.91
C VAL A 373 -14.50 -17.45 15.36
N ILE A 374 -15.65 -16.81 15.59
CA ILE A 374 -16.13 -16.47 16.95
C ILE A 374 -16.35 -17.74 17.79
N LYS A 375 -16.92 -18.78 17.20
CA LYS A 375 -17.18 -20.06 17.89
C LYS A 375 -15.94 -20.94 18.07
N ASN A 376 -14.84 -20.64 17.40
CA ASN A 376 -13.60 -21.40 17.52
C ASN A 376 -13.06 -21.44 18.97
N GLY A 377 -13.35 -20.41 19.76
CA GLY A 377 -12.98 -20.31 21.18
C GLY A 377 -11.50 -19.98 21.44
N ARG A 378 -10.67 -19.95 20.40
CA ARG A 378 -9.24 -19.60 20.48
C ARG A 378 -9.04 -18.09 20.68
N PHE A 379 -9.95 -17.29 20.15
CA PHE A 379 -9.92 -15.83 20.20
C PHE A 379 -11.08 -15.29 21.03
N ARG A 380 -10.86 -14.16 21.71
CA ARG A 380 -11.91 -13.50 22.50
C ARG A 380 -11.65 -12.01 22.60
N LEU A 381 -12.73 -11.24 22.75
CA LEU A 381 -12.62 -9.82 23.09
C LEU A 381 -11.96 -9.66 24.46
N LEU A 382 -10.96 -8.82 24.54
CA LEU A 382 -10.38 -8.32 25.77
C LEU A 382 -11.15 -7.09 26.24
N SER A 383 -11.13 -6.77 27.51
CA SER A 383 -11.86 -5.62 28.07
C SER A 383 -10.98 -4.80 29.00
N GLY A 384 -11.27 -3.52 29.13
CA GLY A 384 -10.58 -2.61 30.04
C GLY A 384 -9.06 -2.59 29.83
N ASP A 385 -8.32 -2.69 30.95
CA ASP A 385 -6.86 -2.63 30.94
C ASP A 385 -6.19 -3.76 30.13
N ARG A 386 -6.84 -4.92 30.00
CA ARG A 386 -6.32 -6.02 29.19
C ARG A 386 -6.35 -5.71 27.70
N PHE A 387 -7.35 -4.96 27.24
CA PHE A 387 -7.39 -4.49 25.87
C PHE A 387 -6.32 -3.41 25.63
N VAL A 388 -6.14 -2.50 26.56
CA VAL A 388 -5.10 -1.47 26.47
C VAL A 388 -3.71 -2.08 26.46
N SER A 389 -3.43 -3.03 27.36
CA SER A 389 -2.12 -3.68 27.46
C SER A 389 -1.80 -4.59 26.27
N MET A 390 -2.78 -5.02 25.48
CA MET A 390 -2.53 -5.71 24.21
C MET A 390 -1.67 -4.85 23.26
N TRP A 391 -1.71 -3.53 23.41
CA TRP A 391 -0.99 -2.57 22.57
C TRP A 391 0.31 -2.06 23.16
N ASP A 392 0.66 -2.42 24.41
CA ASP A 392 1.83 -1.83 25.09
C ASP A 392 3.18 -2.45 24.70
N GLY A 393 3.17 -3.46 23.85
CA GLY A 393 4.37 -4.14 23.36
C GLY A 393 5.12 -4.96 24.42
N SER A 394 4.65 -4.94 25.68
CA SER A 394 5.27 -5.63 26.81
C SER A 394 4.68 -7.03 27.03
N VAL A 395 3.51 -7.29 26.46
CA VAL A 395 2.83 -8.56 26.62
C VAL A 395 3.00 -9.37 25.33
N ASP A 396 3.78 -10.44 25.42
CA ASP A 396 3.63 -11.57 24.51
C ASP A 396 2.20 -12.09 24.70
N VAL A 397 1.26 -11.59 23.89
CA VAL A 397 -0.12 -12.06 23.90
C VAL A 397 -0.11 -13.45 23.28
N ALA A 398 0.29 -14.44 24.09
CA ALA A 398 0.32 -15.82 23.64
C ALA A 398 -1.09 -16.19 23.14
N PRO A 399 -1.23 -16.69 21.93
CA PRO A 399 -2.53 -17.10 21.36
C PRO A 399 -3.29 -18.09 22.24
N GLN A 400 -2.57 -18.83 23.06
CA GLN A 400 -3.09 -19.81 24.01
C GLN A 400 -3.89 -19.18 25.15
N SER A 401 -3.76 -17.89 25.43
CA SER A 401 -4.46 -17.18 26.51
C SER A 401 -5.73 -16.43 26.08
N GLY A 402 -6.17 -16.57 24.82
CA GLY A 402 -7.32 -15.88 24.26
C GLY A 402 -6.99 -14.45 23.83
N SER A 403 -6.15 -14.33 22.83
CA SER A 403 -5.83 -13.07 22.13
C SER A 403 -7.04 -12.53 21.36
N GLU A 404 -7.10 -11.21 21.16
CA GLU A 404 -7.95 -10.62 20.11
C GLU A 404 -7.36 -10.75 18.72
N ILE A 405 -6.05 -10.86 18.61
CA ILE A 405 -5.33 -10.95 17.35
C ILE A 405 -5.56 -12.33 16.73
N ILE A 406 -6.10 -12.36 15.53
CA ILE A 406 -6.27 -13.57 14.71
C ILE A 406 -5.06 -13.75 13.79
N PHE A 407 -4.64 -12.65 13.15
CA PHE A 407 -3.47 -12.62 12.30
C PHE A 407 -2.79 -11.26 12.37
N GLU A 408 -1.47 -11.26 12.48
CA GLU A 408 -0.63 -10.06 12.43
C GLU A 408 0.61 -10.27 11.60
N VAL A 409 1.14 -9.18 11.07
CA VAL A 409 2.46 -9.14 10.45
C VAL A 409 3.50 -8.98 11.53
N TYR A 410 4.38 -9.97 11.66
CA TYR A 410 5.45 -9.99 12.67
C TYR A 410 6.63 -9.14 12.23
N VAL A 411 7.04 -8.23 13.11
CA VAL A 411 8.19 -7.35 12.88
C VAL A 411 9.23 -7.58 13.97
N SER A 412 10.48 -7.84 13.57
CA SER A 412 11.57 -8.16 14.49
C SER A 412 12.89 -7.48 14.10
N GLN A 413 13.64 -7.06 15.11
CA GLN A 413 14.98 -6.54 14.91
C GLN A 413 15.96 -7.60 14.39
N SER A 414 15.75 -8.87 14.75
CA SER A 414 16.66 -9.96 14.40
C SER A 414 16.71 -10.29 12.90
N ASP A 415 15.62 -10.02 12.16
CA ASP A 415 15.54 -10.24 10.71
C ASP A 415 15.62 -8.94 9.90
N GLY A 416 15.83 -7.81 10.58
CA GLY A 416 15.94 -6.49 9.96
C GLY A 416 14.61 -5.91 9.43
N SER A 417 13.46 -6.54 9.77
CA SER A 417 12.16 -5.98 9.43
C SER A 417 11.83 -4.75 10.28
N ARG A 418 11.02 -3.83 9.76
CA ARG A 418 10.64 -2.58 10.43
C ARG A 418 9.16 -2.27 10.19
N SER A 419 8.60 -1.47 11.10
CA SER A 419 7.29 -0.86 10.98
C SER A 419 7.39 0.62 11.32
N ASP A 420 7.02 1.50 10.39
CA ASP A 420 7.13 2.95 10.57
C ASP A 420 6.01 3.56 11.43
N LEU A 421 5.02 2.75 11.82
CA LEU A 421 3.82 3.21 12.53
C LEU A 421 4.16 3.92 13.85
N GLY A 422 5.04 3.33 14.67
CA GLY A 422 5.43 3.92 15.95
C GLY A 422 6.17 5.26 15.78
N ASP A 423 7.02 5.36 14.77
CA ASP A 423 7.77 6.59 14.48
C ASP A 423 6.82 7.75 14.14
N HIS A 424 5.79 7.52 13.35
CA HIS A 424 4.82 8.55 12.93
C HIS A 424 3.79 8.89 14.02
N LEU A 425 3.36 7.90 14.81
CA LEU A 425 2.24 8.03 15.76
C LEU A 425 2.65 8.46 17.15
N THR A 426 3.91 8.26 17.55
CA THR A 426 4.37 8.62 18.90
C THR A 426 4.59 10.11 19.03
N ALA A 427 3.95 10.72 20.04
CA ALA A 427 4.15 12.13 20.36
C ALA A 427 5.63 12.45 20.65
N PRO A 428 6.17 13.59 20.18
CA PRO A 428 7.61 13.88 20.23
C PRO A 428 8.23 13.89 21.63
N GLU A 429 7.44 14.17 22.65
CA GLU A 429 7.91 14.27 24.05
C GLU A 429 7.87 12.94 24.81
N VAL A 430 7.14 11.93 24.28
CA VAL A 430 6.89 10.68 25.02
C VAL A 430 8.02 9.67 24.84
N ALA A 431 8.75 9.74 23.76
CA ALA A 431 9.72 8.70 23.36
C ALA A 431 11.18 9.07 23.61
N GLY A 432 11.47 9.93 24.59
CA GLY A 432 12.87 10.37 24.78
C GLY A 432 13.48 11.04 23.55
N GLY A 433 12.63 11.59 22.66
CA GLY A 433 13.01 12.27 21.44
C GLY A 433 13.07 11.39 20.17
N ALA A 434 12.59 10.16 20.19
CA ALA A 434 12.70 9.24 19.05
C ALA A 434 11.51 9.29 18.07
N GLY A 435 10.28 9.62 18.51
CA GLY A 435 9.09 9.70 17.66
C GLY A 435 9.03 10.98 16.85
N TYR A 436 8.50 10.90 15.62
CA TYR A 436 8.29 12.07 14.76
C TYR A 436 7.05 12.87 15.16
N GLY A 437 6.00 12.20 15.66
CA GLY A 437 4.71 12.81 15.97
C GLY A 437 4.00 13.40 14.74
N ASP A 438 4.30 12.84 13.56
CA ASP A 438 3.81 13.35 12.27
C ASP A 438 2.30 13.30 12.17
N VAL A 439 1.68 12.29 12.79
CA VAL A 439 0.23 12.05 12.73
C VAL A 439 -0.36 12.02 14.13
N ARG A 440 -1.36 12.84 14.33
CA ARG A 440 -2.21 12.87 15.52
C ARG A 440 -3.59 12.26 15.23
N VAL A 441 -4.31 11.91 16.25
CA VAL A 441 -5.73 11.56 16.12
C VAL A 441 -6.50 12.82 15.75
N SER A 442 -7.45 12.73 14.81
CA SER A 442 -8.29 13.88 14.44
C SER A 442 -9.30 14.19 15.53
N ASN A 443 -9.67 15.46 15.67
CA ASN A 443 -10.76 15.87 16.56
C ASN A 443 -12.10 15.28 16.09
N ASP A 444 -12.31 15.15 14.78
CA ASP A 444 -13.51 14.50 14.22
C ASP A 444 -13.71 13.05 14.72
N LEU A 445 -12.61 12.34 15.03
CA LEU A 445 -12.69 11.00 15.63
C LEU A 445 -12.77 11.07 17.17
N ILE A 446 -12.01 11.98 17.80
CA ILE A 446 -12.03 12.15 19.26
C ILE A 446 -13.44 12.42 19.76
N ASP A 447 -14.21 13.24 19.04
CA ASP A 447 -15.57 13.63 19.40
C ASP A 447 -16.59 12.48 19.30
N LEU A 448 -16.22 11.33 18.69
CA LEU A 448 -17.06 10.13 18.64
C LEU A 448 -16.94 9.24 19.89
N TYR A 449 -15.86 9.41 20.69
CA TYR A 449 -15.65 8.57 21.86
C TYR A 449 -16.39 9.07 23.08
N ASP A 450 -16.99 8.15 23.82
CA ASP A 450 -17.48 8.43 25.16
C ASP A 450 -16.33 8.71 26.13
N ALA A 451 -16.56 9.49 27.16
CA ALA A 451 -15.54 9.81 28.16
C ALA A 451 -14.99 8.59 28.92
N THR A 452 -15.77 7.52 28.97
CA THR A 452 -15.43 6.25 29.64
C THR A 452 -14.78 5.22 28.70
N ASP A 453 -14.74 5.52 27.39
CA ASP A 453 -14.20 4.62 26.38
C ASP A 453 -12.69 4.43 26.58
N VAL A 454 -12.26 3.19 26.77
CA VAL A 454 -10.84 2.85 26.99
C VAL A 454 -9.97 3.11 25.77
N ARG A 455 -10.55 3.21 24.58
CA ARG A 455 -9.83 3.58 23.35
C ARG A 455 -9.41 5.05 23.40
N LEU A 456 -10.25 5.93 23.98
CA LEU A 456 -9.89 7.33 24.22
C LEU A 456 -8.90 7.46 25.38
N THR A 457 -9.21 6.84 26.51
CA THR A 457 -8.49 7.08 27.78
C THR A 457 -7.18 6.30 27.86
N GLY A 458 -7.11 5.10 27.29
CA GLY A 458 -5.97 4.20 27.34
C GLY A 458 -5.10 4.16 26.09
N LEU A 459 -5.68 4.40 24.91
CA LEU A 459 -4.96 4.29 23.64
C LEU A 459 -4.66 5.63 22.97
N THR A 460 -4.98 6.77 23.62
CA THR A 460 -4.56 8.10 23.16
C THR A 460 -4.00 8.93 24.32
N LYS A 461 -3.04 9.78 24.03
CA LYS A 461 -2.43 10.69 25.00
C LYS A 461 -2.38 12.11 24.50
N THR A 462 -2.63 13.06 25.40
CA THR A 462 -2.35 14.49 25.17
C THR A 462 -0.85 14.75 25.37
N ASN A 463 -0.38 15.84 24.78
CA ASN A 463 0.98 16.33 24.97
C ASN A 463 0.92 17.71 25.66
N SER A 464 1.76 17.94 26.68
CA SER A 464 1.77 19.20 27.45
C SER A 464 2.06 20.43 26.58
N LYS A 465 2.89 20.27 25.54
CA LYS A 465 3.24 21.34 24.61
C LYS A 465 2.11 21.64 23.60
N TYR A 466 1.27 20.65 23.32
CA TYR A 466 0.17 20.75 22.35
C TYR A 466 -1.14 20.22 22.97
N PRO A 467 -1.69 20.91 24.00
CA PRO A 467 -2.78 20.37 24.84
C PRO A 467 -4.10 20.15 24.11
N GLY A 468 -4.26 20.75 22.92
CA GLY A 468 -5.46 20.57 22.07
C GLY A 468 -5.40 19.33 21.15
N TYR A 469 -4.30 18.55 21.20
CA TYR A 469 -4.11 17.40 20.32
C TYR A 469 -3.84 16.13 21.10
N ARG A 470 -4.18 14.99 20.47
CA ARG A 470 -3.94 13.66 21.02
C ARG A 470 -3.19 12.80 20.00
N TRP A 471 -2.27 11.98 20.49
CA TRP A 471 -1.53 11.00 19.71
C TRP A 471 -1.91 9.59 20.16
N SER A 472 -1.88 8.63 19.23
CA SER A 472 -2.14 7.23 19.54
C SER A 472 -0.96 6.60 20.31
N THR A 473 -1.28 5.64 21.17
CA THR A 473 -0.32 4.80 21.87
C THR A 473 -0.39 3.33 21.42
N LYS A 474 -1.12 3.03 20.32
CA LYS A 474 -1.29 1.66 19.82
C LYS A 474 -0.01 0.99 19.35
N PHE A 475 0.98 1.76 18.92
CA PHE A 475 2.22 1.23 18.34
C PHE A 475 3.45 1.81 19.07
N PRO A 476 3.65 1.44 20.35
CA PRO A 476 4.68 2.05 21.18
C PRO A 476 6.10 1.52 20.90
N GLY A 477 6.24 0.52 20.04
CA GLY A 477 7.49 -0.18 19.79
C GLY A 477 7.76 -1.31 20.76
N LYS A 478 8.71 -2.18 20.43
CA LYS A 478 9.19 -3.25 21.29
C LYS A 478 10.50 -2.81 21.97
N ASN A 479 10.61 -3.01 23.26
CA ASN A 479 11.81 -2.65 24.05
C ASN A 479 12.25 -1.19 23.86
N GLY A 480 11.32 -0.25 23.71
CA GLY A 480 11.58 1.17 23.50
C GLY A 480 12.02 1.54 22.07
N LEU A 481 11.96 0.60 21.12
CA LEU A 481 12.33 0.82 19.71
C LEU A 481 11.07 0.99 18.87
N LEU A 482 10.71 2.22 18.53
CA LEU A 482 9.46 2.58 17.84
C LEU A 482 9.28 1.91 16.47
N ALA A 483 10.38 1.59 15.79
CA ALA A 483 10.36 0.92 14.50
C ALA A 483 10.00 -0.58 14.54
N TYR A 484 9.70 -1.13 15.71
CA TYR A 484 9.43 -2.55 15.86
C TYR A 484 8.05 -2.77 16.51
N ASN A 485 7.00 -2.74 15.71
CA ASN A 485 5.64 -3.08 16.11
C ASN A 485 5.13 -4.20 15.22
N ASN A 486 4.50 -5.23 15.78
CA ASN A 486 3.65 -6.12 15.00
C ASN A 486 2.45 -5.31 14.50
N VAL A 487 1.93 -5.68 13.33
CA VAL A 487 0.81 -4.97 12.69
C VAL A 487 -0.38 -5.92 12.61
N PRO A 488 -1.43 -5.71 13.41
CA PRO A 488 -2.65 -6.49 13.32
C PRO A 488 -3.29 -6.38 11.95
N VAL A 489 -3.63 -7.51 11.35
CA VAL A 489 -4.33 -7.61 10.05
C VAL A 489 -5.77 -8.05 10.26
N LEU A 490 -5.99 -9.02 11.16
CA LEU A 490 -7.31 -9.58 11.47
C LEU A 490 -7.47 -9.68 12.99
N ARG A 491 -8.57 -9.14 13.53
CA ARG A 491 -8.93 -9.22 14.96
C ARG A 491 -10.34 -9.75 15.15
N ILE A 492 -10.58 -10.34 16.33
CA ILE A 492 -11.89 -10.92 16.66
C ILE A 492 -13.01 -9.87 16.75
N SER A 493 -12.69 -8.62 17.12
CA SER A 493 -13.65 -7.51 17.14
C SER A 493 -14.24 -7.24 15.75
N GLU A 494 -13.42 -7.39 14.72
CA GLU A 494 -13.90 -7.28 13.34
C GLU A 494 -14.91 -8.37 12.98
N MET A 495 -14.71 -9.59 13.44
CA MET A 495 -15.66 -10.68 13.18
C MET A 495 -17.05 -10.39 13.77
N TYR A 496 -17.12 -9.74 14.95
CA TYR A 496 -18.38 -9.29 15.52
C TYR A 496 -19.02 -8.18 14.67
N LEU A 497 -18.24 -7.18 14.22
CA LEU A 497 -18.78 -6.08 13.40
C LEU A 497 -19.20 -6.56 12.00
N ILE A 498 -18.43 -7.47 11.37
CA ILE A 498 -18.82 -8.12 10.11
C ILE A 498 -20.14 -8.86 10.27
N ARG A 499 -20.27 -9.67 11.33
CA ARG A 499 -21.50 -10.44 11.57
C ARG A 499 -22.69 -9.52 11.87
N SER A 500 -22.48 -8.46 12.65
CA SER A 500 -23.49 -7.44 12.92
C SER A 500 -24.00 -6.79 11.63
N GLU A 501 -23.09 -6.33 10.75
CA GLU A 501 -23.48 -5.72 9.48
C GLU A 501 -24.17 -6.73 8.56
N ALA A 502 -23.63 -7.95 8.45
CA ALA A 502 -24.22 -8.99 7.61
C ALA A 502 -25.65 -9.35 8.05
N ILE A 503 -25.91 -9.46 9.36
CA ILE A 503 -27.26 -9.68 9.89
C ILE A 503 -28.16 -8.46 9.60
N TYR A 504 -27.67 -7.24 9.78
CA TYR A 504 -28.40 -6.02 9.43
C TYR A 504 -28.78 -5.99 7.95
N ARG A 505 -27.92 -6.54 7.08
CA ARG A 505 -28.13 -6.66 5.63
C ARG A 505 -29.00 -7.87 5.22
N GLY A 506 -29.48 -8.66 6.18
CA GLY A 506 -30.44 -9.74 5.95
C GLY A 506 -29.90 -11.16 6.12
N ALA A 507 -28.62 -11.33 6.50
CA ALA A 507 -28.11 -12.64 6.88
C ALA A 507 -28.80 -13.14 8.17
N THR A 508 -28.84 -14.46 8.37
CA THR A 508 -29.44 -15.06 9.55
C THR A 508 -28.42 -15.91 10.30
N VAL A 509 -28.31 -15.65 11.61
CA VAL A 509 -27.49 -16.46 12.53
C VAL A 509 -28.34 -16.81 13.74
N SER A 510 -28.49 -18.11 14.03
CA SER A 510 -29.36 -18.58 15.11
C SER A 510 -28.92 -18.05 16.49
N GLY A 511 -29.84 -17.39 17.18
CA GLY A 511 -29.65 -16.90 18.55
C GLY A 511 -28.75 -15.65 18.66
N VAL A 512 -28.47 -14.96 17.55
CA VAL A 512 -27.66 -13.72 17.52
C VAL A 512 -28.41 -12.64 16.73
N THR A 513 -28.43 -11.43 17.26
CA THR A 513 -28.95 -10.25 16.55
C THR A 513 -27.80 -9.29 16.22
N ALA A 514 -28.03 -8.42 15.23
CA ALA A 514 -27.05 -7.43 14.85
C ALA A 514 -26.66 -6.50 16.02
N ILE A 515 -27.63 -6.09 16.85
CA ILE A 515 -27.37 -5.22 17.99
C ILE A 515 -26.55 -5.91 19.09
N ASP A 516 -26.69 -7.23 19.28
CA ASP A 516 -25.90 -7.97 20.26
C ASP A 516 -24.40 -7.90 19.90
N ASP A 517 -24.07 -8.07 18.63
CA ASP A 517 -22.67 -8.06 18.16
C ASP A 517 -22.08 -6.64 18.18
N LEU A 518 -22.83 -5.63 17.72
CA LEU A 518 -22.41 -4.23 17.78
C LEU A 518 -22.10 -3.82 19.23
N ASN A 519 -23.04 -4.06 20.13
CA ASN A 519 -22.89 -3.72 21.54
C ASN A 519 -21.86 -4.61 22.27
N ARG A 520 -21.63 -5.80 21.76
CA ARG A 520 -20.55 -6.65 22.29
C ARG A 520 -19.19 -5.97 22.14
N VAL A 521 -18.91 -5.31 21.02
CA VAL A 521 -17.67 -4.55 20.83
C VAL A 521 -17.70 -3.29 21.70
N ALA A 522 -18.70 -2.43 21.54
CA ALA A 522 -18.78 -1.13 22.23
C ALA A 522 -18.66 -1.29 23.76
N THR A 523 -19.46 -2.18 24.39
CA THR A 523 -19.45 -2.33 25.85
C THR A 523 -18.15 -2.97 26.39
N ASN A 524 -17.47 -3.81 25.61
CA ASN A 524 -16.14 -4.31 25.99
C ASN A 524 -15.06 -3.20 26.01
N ARG A 525 -15.35 -2.05 25.38
CA ARG A 525 -14.50 -0.86 25.40
C ARG A 525 -14.96 0.17 26.44
N ASN A 526 -15.90 -0.19 27.34
CA ASN A 526 -16.56 0.70 28.28
C ASN A 526 -17.26 1.91 27.62
N ALA A 527 -17.62 1.77 26.35
CA ALA A 527 -18.45 2.73 25.62
C ALA A 527 -19.94 2.49 25.91
N GLU A 528 -20.77 3.50 25.68
CA GLU A 528 -22.22 3.38 25.77
C GLU A 528 -22.76 2.42 24.71
N ALA A 529 -23.81 1.68 25.07
CA ALA A 529 -24.44 0.77 24.15
C ALA A 529 -25.31 1.54 23.12
N TYR A 530 -25.24 1.14 21.88
CA TYR A 530 -26.13 1.64 20.83
C TYR A 530 -27.58 1.18 21.08
N ALA A 531 -28.52 2.06 20.87
CA ALA A 531 -29.94 1.73 20.99
C ALA A 531 -30.49 0.96 19.78
N THR A 532 -29.91 1.19 18.60
CA THR A 532 -30.31 0.58 17.32
C THR A 532 -29.09 0.30 16.45
N VAL A 533 -29.24 -0.60 15.47
CA VAL A 533 -28.23 -0.82 14.44
C VAL A 533 -28.58 -0.01 13.21
N THR A 534 -27.62 0.76 12.73
CA THR A 534 -27.64 1.43 11.44
C THR A 534 -26.26 1.27 10.80
N LEU A 535 -26.14 1.48 9.51
CA LEU A 535 -24.83 1.50 8.85
C LEU A 535 -23.93 2.62 9.37
N ASP A 536 -24.50 3.71 9.84
CA ASP A 536 -23.77 4.82 10.44
C ASP A 536 -23.18 4.40 11.80
N ASN A 537 -23.97 3.74 12.66
CA ASN A 537 -23.48 3.25 13.95
C ASN A 537 -22.39 2.18 13.80
N LEU A 538 -22.56 1.28 12.84
CA LEU A 538 -21.56 0.27 12.50
C LEU A 538 -20.26 0.89 12.00
N PHE A 539 -20.37 1.87 11.12
CA PHE A 539 -19.22 2.60 10.59
C PHE A 539 -18.52 3.43 11.69
N GLU A 540 -19.28 4.09 12.55
CA GLU A 540 -18.75 4.84 13.69
C GLU A 540 -17.97 3.92 14.64
N GLU A 541 -18.55 2.76 15.00
CA GLU A 541 -17.88 1.79 15.86
C GLU A 541 -16.62 1.23 15.20
N SER A 542 -16.66 0.95 13.89
CA SER A 542 -15.48 0.53 13.11
C SER A 542 -14.36 1.58 13.15
N ARG A 543 -14.68 2.87 12.96
CA ARG A 543 -13.70 3.97 13.05
C ARG A 543 -13.05 4.03 14.44
N LYS A 544 -13.85 3.92 15.51
CA LYS A 544 -13.36 3.93 16.88
C LYS A 544 -12.47 2.71 17.18
N GLU A 545 -12.86 1.54 16.72
CA GLU A 545 -12.20 0.27 17.02
C GLU A 545 -10.88 0.10 16.27
N PHE A 546 -10.86 0.44 14.97
CA PHE A 546 -9.73 0.15 14.08
C PHE A 546 -8.89 1.38 13.76
N LEU A 547 -8.83 2.36 14.66
CA LEU A 547 -7.96 3.52 14.50
C LEU A 547 -6.51 3.10 14.20
N PHE A 548 -5.98 3.58 13.08
CA PHE A 548 -4.64 3.27 12.55
C PHE A 548 -4.38 1.80 12.22
N GLU A 549 -5.45 1.07 11.90
CA GLU A 549 -5.37 -0.30 11.39
C GLU A 549 -5.79 -0.40 9.90
N GLY A 550 -6.08 0.73 9.24
CA GLY A 550 -6.30 0.82 7.80
C GLY A 550 -7.68 0.37 7.32
N HIS A 551 -8.71 0.44 8.15
CA HIS A 551 -10.08 -0.01 7.79
C HIS A 551 -10.94 1.08 7.15
N VAL A 552 -10.84 2.31 7.64
CA VAL A 552 -11.82 3.40 7.37
C VAL A 552 -12.01 3.70 5.89
N PHE A 553 -10.94 3.73 5.10
CA PHE A 553 -11.01 4.00 3.65
C PHE A 553 -11.85 2.95 2.93
N PHE A 554 -11.62 1.68 3.23
CA PHE A 554 -12.32 0.57 2.61
C PHE A 554 -13.78 0.49 3.06
N ASP A 555 -14.05 0.81 4.32
CA ASP A 555 -15.41 0.91 4.85
C ASP A 555 -16.18 2.07 4.19
N MET A 556 -15.58 3.25 4.05
CA MET A 556 -16.21 4.37 3.34
C MET A 556 -16.53 4.00 1.90
N LYS A 557 -15.59 3.38 1.18
CA LYS A 557 -15.80 2.96 -0.21
C LYS A 557 -16.95 1.97 -0.36
N ARG A 558 -16.93 0.85 0.39
CA ARG A 558 -17.95 -0.19 0.28
C ARG A 558 -19.32 0.29 0.76
N LEU A 559 -19.36 1.20 1.74
CA LEU A 559 -20.60 1.83 2.23
C LEU A 559 -21.03 3.03 1.39
N GLN A 560 -20.28 3.38 0.35
CA GLN A 560 -20.55 4.50 -0.57
C GLN A 560 -20.69 5.85 0.18
N LYS A 561 -19.86 6.06 1.20
CA LYS A 561 -19.87 7.28 2.01
C LYS A 561 -18.91 8.33 1.46
N SER A 562 -19.41 9.57 1.35
CA SER A 562 -18.53 10.72 1.11
C SER A 562 -17.68 11.02 2.34
N LEU A 563 -16.44 11.43 2.11
CA LEU A 563 -15.57 11.95 3.15
C LEU A 563 -15.96 13.40 3.47
N VAL A 564 -16.23 13.68 4.74
CA VAL A 564 -16.44 15.02 5.27
C VAL A 564 -15.54 15.19 6.49
N ARG A 565 -14.67 16.22 6.46
CA ARG A 565 -13.73 16.52 7.54
C ARG A 565 -13.94 17.92 8.07
N THR A 566 -14.00 18.10 9.38
CA THR A 566 -14.04 19.40 10.03
C THR A 566 -12.66 19.81 10.52
N ASP A 567 -11.91 18.88 11.10
CA ASP A 567 -10.52 19.01 11.52
C ASP A 567 -9.56 18.86 10.32
N TYR A 568 -9.52 19.87 9.44
CA TYR A 568 -8.71 19.83 8.22
C TYR A 568 -8.34 21.24 7.72
N ASP A 569 -7.06 21.48 7.50
CA ASP A 569 -6.50 22.80 7.16
C ASP A 569 -5.49 22.81 5.99
N LEU A 570 -5.33 21.68 5.28
CA LEU A 570 -4.30 21.57 4.24
C LEU A 570 -4.74 22.13 2.89
N ASP A 571 -5.77 21.55 2.28
CA ASP A 571 -6.28 21.93 0.96
C ASP A 571 -7.81 21.95 0.94
N PRO A 572 -8.44 23.12 0.77
CA PRO A 572 -9.90 23.22 0.75
C PRO A 572 -10.58 22.33 -0.30
N LEU A 573 -9.91 22.02 -1.41
CA LEU A 573 -10.46 21.19 -2.50
C LEU A 573 -10.55 19.71 -2.13
N THR A 574 -9.77 19.28 -1.14
CA THR A 574 -9.76 17.89 -0.68
C THR A 574 -10.28 17.73 0.75
N LYS A 575 -10.79 18.81 1.35
CA LYS A 575 -11.44 18.74 2.65
C LYS A 575 -12.58 17.73 2.65
N ASN A 576 -13.38 17.73 1.59
CA ASN A 576 -14.47 16.79 1.37
C ASN A 576 -14.26 16.07 0.04
N ILE A 577 -14.49 14.76 0.02
CA ILE A 577 -14.40 13.92 -1.19
C ILE A 577 -15.74 13.20 -1.34
N ASP A 578 -16.46 13.54 -2.39
CA ASP A 578 -17.75 12.92 -2.67
C ASP A 578 -17.58 11.45 -3.08
N PHE A 579 -18.61 10.65 -2.80
CA PHE A 579 -18.79 9.35 -3.40
C PHE A 579 -20.07 9.40 -4.28
N PRO A 580 -20.01 8.94 -5.55
CA PRO A 580 -18.84 8.38 -6.24
C PRO A 580 -17.84 9.45 -6.71
N SER A 581 -16.56 9.07 -6.74
CA SER A 581 -15.48 9.84 -7.35
C SER A 581 -14.40 8.89 -7.86
N TYR A 582 -13.68 9.26 -8.93
CA TYR A 582 -12.54 8.50 -9.42
C TYR A 582 -11.45 8.33 -8.34
N ARG A 583 -11.30 9.31 -7.46
CA ARG A 583 -10.27 9.34 -6.40
C ARG A 583 -10.36 8.16 -5.42
N TRP A 584 -11.51 7.48 -5.33
CA TRP A 584 -11.66 6.30 -4.50
C TRP A 584 -10.96 5.05 -5.07
N ALA A 585 -10.47 5.11 -6.30
CA ALA A 585 -9.58 4.11 -6.90
C ALA A 585 -8.24 4.80 -7.18
N LEU A 586 -7.18 4.45 -6.45
CA LEU A 586 -5.88 5.11 -6.60
C LEU A 586 -5.26 4.86 -7.98
N PRO A 587 -4.35 5.74 -8.45
CA PRO A 587 -3.73 5.58 -9.76
C PRO A 587 -2.81 4.36 -9.81
N ILE A 588 -2.84 3.65 -10.93
CA ILE A 588 -1.88 2.59 -11.23
C ILE A 588 -0.52 3.25 -11.49
N PRO A 589 0.60 2.66 -11.00
CA PRO A 589 1.92 3.23 -11.22
C PRO A 589 2.22 3.43 -12.71
N GLU A 590 2.81 4.56 -13.04
CA GLU A 590 3.06 4.95 -14.42
C GLU A 590 3.91 3.92 -15.18
N ASN A 591 4.92 3.34 -14.52
CA ASN A 591 5.77 2.35 -15.16
C ASN A 591 4.99 1.14 -15.66
N ASP A 592 3.99 0.67 -14.90
CA ASP A 592 3.17 -0.47 -15.32
C ASP A 592 2.32 -0.16 -16.56
N ILE A 593 1.89 1.10 -16.70
CA ILE A 593 1.19 1.57 -17.91
C ILE A 593 2.18 1.72 -19.09
N LEU A 594 3.36 2.28 -18.83
CA LEU A 594 4.36 2.54 -19.88
C LEU A 594 4.96 1.26 -20.46
N TYR A 595 5.20 0.25 -19.61
CA TYR A 595 5.83 -1.01 -20.04
C TYR A 595 4.82 -2.08 -20.49
N ASN A 596 3.50 -1.83 -20.37
CA ASN A 596 2.47 -2.79 -20.73
C ASN A 596 1.30 -2.09 -21.44
N ASP A 597 1.26 -2.16 -22.77
CA ASP A 597 0.23 -1.53 -23.60
C ASP A 597 -1.17 -2.13 -23.43
N ASN A 598 -1.28 -3.28 -22.74
CA ASN A 598 -2.56 -3.89 -22.40
C ASN A 598 -3.17 -3.33 -21.09
N MET A 599 -2.47 -2.36 -20.47
CA MET A 599 -2.90 -1.75 -19.22
C MET A 599 -3.49 -0.36 -19.44
N ASP A 600 -4.70 -0.15 -18.95
CA ASP A 600 -5.34 1.16 -18.90
C ASP A 600 -5.26 1.75 -17.50
N GLN A 601 -5.05 3.08 -17.42
CA GLN A 601 -5.08 3.82 -16.17
C GLN A 601 -6.51 3.90 -15.60
N ASN A 602 -6.63 4.11 -14.30
CA ASN A 602 -7.91 4.47 -13.70
C ASN A 602 -8.39 5.83 -14.22
N PRO A 603 -9.71 6.00 -14.48
CA PRO A 603 -10.26 7.27 -14.92
C PRO A 603 -9.85 8.42 -14.01
N GLY A 604 -9.48 9.56 -14.59
CA GLY A 604 -9.13 10.78 -13.86
C GLY A 604 -7.65 10.96 -13.52
N TYR A 605 -6.79 9.99 -13.89
CA TYR A 605 -5.34 10.05 -13.71
C TYR A 605 -4.57 9.99 -15.02
#